data_2b6d05bdb33082dc432b7d871563cb83
#
_entry.id   2b6d05bdb33082dc432b7d871563cb83
#
_cell.length_a   1.000
_cell.length_b   1.000
_cell.length_c   1.000
_cell.angle_alpha   90.00
_cell.angle_beta   90.00
_cell.angle_gamma   90.00
#
_symmetry.space_group_name_H-M   'P 1'
#
loop_
_entity.id
_entity.type
_entity.pdbx_description
1 polymer ?
#
loop_
_entity_poly.entity_id
_entity_poly.type
_entity_poly.pdbx_seq_one_letter_code
_entity_poly.pdbx_strand_id
1 'polypeptide(L)'
;MNHKRKLVTLIVFALLLSVTSIETGFAKPKKKKEALTGTPIMWERPNDIASRDLYLGPGGAAMRPYLRGLTFIKEEKGGWSKKYRVRDGAGREWVAKIGKEAQSETSAVRLLYGLGYLTEINYLVPRVTIPGKGTFTNVRFEARPEGWKRAGEWKWKSNPFAGTQELQGLKILMALINNWDLKDSNNVILKLRGNRGDELRYVISDLGATFGHASTTPILWRLTRSRNNPVNYAKSNFFEKVKGDRVVLHFGGKNRGLMKDISIHDAQWVGSLLSQLSDRQLRDAFRAANYSTGQIDLLVGEVRERTNELLSLRPAVQIGRN
;
A
#
# COMPACT_ATOMS: atom_id res chain seq x y z
N MET A 1 43.14 -51.40 37.37
CA MET A 1 43.27 -50.06 38.01
C MET A 1 44.15 -49.19 37.09
N ASN A 2 43.59 -48.46 36.06
CA ASN A 2 44.35 -47.43 35.34
C ASN A 2 43.58 -46.79 34.13
N HIS A 3 42.30 -47.15 33.89
CA HIS A 3 41.54 -46.48 32.82
C HIS A 3 40.78 -45.23 33.27
N LYS A 4 40.46 -45.07 34.53
CA LYS A 4 39.70 -43.89 35.06
C LYS A 4 40.56 -42.63 35.24
N ARG A 5 41.88 -42.79 35.45
CA ARG A 5 42.81 -41.64 35.65
C ARG A 5 43.20 -40.94 34.30
N LYS A 6 43.19 -41.65 33.15
CA LYS A 6 43.51 -41.06 31.86
C LYS A 6 42.33 -40.22 31.29
N LEU A 7 41.10 -40.54 31.68
CA LEU A 7 39.90 -39.80 31.19
C LEU A 7 39.73 -38.44 31.87
N VAL A 8 40.11 -38.34 33.15
CA VAL A 8 40.00 -37.08 33.91
C VAL A 8 41.07 -36.07 33.44
N THR A 9 42.24 -36.52 33.07
CA THR A 9 43.33 -35.63 32.58
C THR A 9 43.04 -35.07 31.17
N LEU A 10 42.30 -35.80 30.34
CA LEU A 10 41.92 -35.32 29.00
C LEU A 10 40.80 -34.28 29.05
N ILE A 11 39.89 -34.37 30.02
CA ILE A 11 38.77 -33.42 30.18
C ILE A 11 39.27 -32.09 30.76
N VAL A 12 40.29 -32.08 31.60
CA VAL A 12 40.89 -30.85 32.14
C VAL A 12 41.71 -30.09 31.09
N PHE A 13 42.35 -30.80 30.12
CA PHE A 13 43.10 -30.15 29.05
C PHE A 13 42.23 -29.59 27.93
N ALA A 14 41.02 -30.16 27.76
CA ALA A 14 40.02 -29.61 26.79
C ALA A 14 39.31 -28.36 27.30
N LEU A 15 39.25 -28.11 28.60
CA LEU A 15 38.65 -26.95 29.21
C LEU A 15 39.57 -25.71 29.32
N LEU A 16 40.90 -25.89 29.05
CA LEU A 16 41.87 -24.80 29.12
C LEU A 16 42.26 -24.19 27.78
N LEU A 17 41.71 -24.70 26.67
CA LEU A 17 41.92 -24.16 25.30
C LEU A 17 40.75 -23.36 24.73
N SER A 18 39.71 -23.09 25.54
CA SER A 18 38.58 -22.18 25.16
C SER A 18 38.77 -20.77 25.70
N VAL A 19 39.99 -20.27 25.79
CA VAL A 19 40.26 -18.86 26.07
C VAL A 19 40.27 -18.08 24.79
N THR A 20 39.08 -17.59 24.40
CA THR A 20 38.76 -16.22 24.11
C THR A 20 39.59 -15.55 23.02
N SER A 21 39.13 -15.65 21.79
CA SER A 21 39.14 -14.48 20.93
C SER A 21 37.86 -13.67 21.23
N ILE A 22 37.90 -12.82 22.26
CA ILE A 22 36.95 -11.71 22.36
C ILE A 22 37.38 -10.75 21.26
N GLU A 23 36.89 -10.96 20.04
CA GLU A 23 36.83 -9.89 19.06
C GLU A 23 35.91 -8.84 19.67
N THR A 24 36.51 -7.80 20.23
CA THR A 24 35.83 -6.54 20.50
C THR A 24 35.39 -5.96 19.16
N GLY A 25 34.31 -6.53 18.64
CA GLY A 25 33.60 -5.97 17.50
C GLY A 25 33.12 -4.59 17.92
N PHE A 26 33.92 -3.55 17.65
CA PHE A 26 33.43 -2.19 17.70
C PHE A 26 32.23 -2.11 16.75
N ALA A 27 31.02 -2.16 17.33
CA ALA A 27 29.81 -1.93 16.60
C ALA A 27 29.96 -0.58 15.90
N LYS A 28 30.06 -0.58 14.57
CA LYS A 28 30.13 0.67 13.79
C LYS A 28 29.00 1.56 14.28
N PRO A 29 29.28 2.80 14.67
CA PRO A 29 28.27 3.71 15.17
C PRO A 29 27.16 3.79 14.12
N LYS A 30 25.92 3.45 14.50
CA LYS A 30 24.75 3.63 13.63
C LYS A 30 24.74 5.12 13.28
N LYS A 31 25.03 5.44 12.01
CA LYS A 31 24.88 6.82 11.52
C LYS A 31 23.51 7.33 11.98
N LYS A 32 23.49 8.36 12.81
CA LYS A 32 22.26 9.05 13.19
C LYS A 32 21.56 9.41 11.89
N LYS A 33 20.35 8.86 11.64
CA LYS A 33 19.57 9.26 10.46
C LYS A 33 19.36 10.76 10.59
N GLU A 34 19.89 11.53 9.66
CA GLU A 34 19.58 12.95 9.57
C GLU A 34 18.07 13.12 9.54
N ALA A 35 17.58 14.10 10.28
CA ALA A 35 16.17 14.43 10.27
C ALA A 35 15.79 14.86 8.84
N LEU A 36 14.71 14.26 8.32
CA LEU A 36 14.19 14.65 7.01
C LEU A 36 13.69 16.08 7.07
N THR A 37 14.28 16.96 6.27
CA THR A 37 13.87 18.36 6.13
C THR A 37 12.96 18.52 4.93
N GLY A 38 11.85 19.24 5.08
CA GLY A 38 10.87 19.49 4.04
C GLY A 38 9.45 19.55 4.60
N THR A 39 8.51 20.02 3.79
CA THR A 39 7.09 20.09 4.14
C THR A 39 6.43 18.73 3.97
N PRO A 40 5.87 18.11 5.04
CA PRO A 40 5.17 16.85 4.92
C PRO A 40 3.81 17.03 4.25
N ILE A 41 3.50 16.22 3.23
CA ILE A 41 2.24 16.24 2.48
C ILE A 41 1.78 14.79 2.29
N MET A 42 0.53 14.50 2.64
CA MET A 42 -0.12 13.19 2.42
C MET A 42 -1.31 13.33 1.48
N TRP A 43 -2.00 14.44 1.56
CA TRP A 43 -3.23 14.73 0.86
C TRP A 43 -3.26 16.18 0.41
N GLU A 44 -3.79 16.42 -0.76
CA GLU A 44 -4.06 17.75 -1.31
C GLU A 44 -5.55 17.85 -1.57
N ARG A 45 -6.19 18.88 -0.98
CA ARG A 45 -7.64 19.07 -1.17
C ARG A 45 -7.96 19.11 -2.66
N PRO A 46 -8.71 18.13 -3.17
CA PRO A 46 -9.12 18.18 -4.56
C PRO A 46 -10.30 19.17 -4.71
N ASN A 47 -10.20 20.04 -5.68
CA ASN A 47 -11.28 20.91 -6.14
C ASN A 47 -11.88 20.42 -7.46
N ASP A 48 -11.42 19.29 -7.95
CA ASP A 48 -11.62 18.79 -9.31
C ASP A 48 -12.01 17.30 -9.36
N ILE A 49 -12.53 16.72 -8.27
CA ILE A 49 -12.83 15.26 -8.19
C ILE A 49 -13.65 14.79 -9.41
N ALA A 50 -14.71 15.54 -9.75
CA ALA A 50 -15.62 15.16 -10.84
C ALA A 50 -14.96 15.16 -12.24
N SER A 51 -13.82 15.85 -12.41
CA SER A 51 -13.09 15.93 -13.68
C SER A 51 -11.79 15.13 -13.73
N ARG A 52 -11.37 14.52 -12.60
CA ARG A 52 -10.12 13.73 -12.56
C ARG A 52 -10.16 12.53 -13.48
N ASP A 53 -9.11 12.38 -14.28
CA ASP A 53 -8.93 11.23 -15.16
C ASP A 53 -8.38 10.02 -14.36
N LEU A 54 -9.28 9.10 -13.99
CA LEU A 54 -8.91 7.88 -13.27
C LEU A 54 -8.40 6.77 -14.20
N TYR A 55 -8.55 6.93 -15.52
CA TYR A 55 -7.93 5.99 -16.45
C TYR A 55 -6.42 6.24 -16.56
N LEU A 56 -6.03 7.49 -16.74
CA LEU A 56 -4.61 7.87 -16.82
C LEU A 56 -3.95 8.02 -15.44
N GLY A 57 -4.72 8.47 -14.44
CA GLY A 57 -4.25 8.63 -13.06
C GLY A 57 -3.21 9.76 -12.89
N PRO A 58 -2.40 9.73 -11.81
CA PRO A 58 -1.58 10.87 -11.39
C PRO A 58 -0.50 11.29 -12.38
N GLY A 59 -0.12 10.42 -13.31
CA GLY A 59 0.87 10.72 -14.34
C GLY A 59 0.27 11.29 -15.63
N GLY A 60 -1.06 11.23 -15.78
CA GLY A 60 -1.74 11.66 -17.01
C GLY A 60 -1.23 10.96 -18.27
N ALA A 61 -1.52 11.51 -19.45
CA ALA A 61 -1.05 10.97 -20.72
C ALA A 61 0.47 11.12 -20.91
N ALA A 62 1.03 12.21 -20.38
CA ALA A 62 2.44 12.55 -20.57
C ALA A 62 3.41 11.52 -19.94
N MET A 63 3.00 10.87 -18.86
CA MET A 63 3.82 9.88 -18.18
C MET A 63 3.55 8.43 -18.60
N ARG A 64 2.70 8.18 -19.60
CA ARG A 64 2.48 6.79 -20.08
C ARG A 64 3.79 6.19 -20.58
N PRO A 65 4.08 4.89 -20.25
CA PRO A 65 5.29 4.22 -20.71
C PRO A 65 5.28 4.06 -22.25
N TYR A 66 6.38 4.44 -22.89
CA TYR A 66 6.57 4.27 -24.32
C TYR A 66 7.30 2.93 -24.58
N LEU A 67 6.51 1.90 -24.91
CA LEU A 67 7.00 0.52 -24.93
C LEU A 67 7.89 0.16 -26.11
N ARG A 68 7.86 0.94 -27.22
CA ARG A 68 8.79 0.74 -28.34
C ARG A 68 10.20 1.09 -27.88
N GLY A 69 11.16 0.20 -28.12
CA GLY A 69 12.54 0.40 -27.67
C GLY A 69 12.74 0.15 -26.17
N LEU A 70 11.81 -0.58 -25.51
CA LEU A 70 12.01 -0.98 -24.11
C LEU A 70 13.29 -1.76 -23.92
N THR A 71 14.10 -1.41 -22.90
CA THR A 71 15.33 -2.09 -22.56
C THR A 71 15.31 -2.59 -21.12
N PHE A 72 15.90 -3.75 -20.88
CA PHE A 72 16.12 -4.30 -19.54
C PHE A 72 17.35 -3.66 -18.90
N ILE A 73 17.26 -3.23 -17.65
CA ILE A 73 18.38 -2.70 -16.87
C ILE A 73 18.87 -3.74 -15.87
N LYS A 74 17.99 -4.19 -14.96
CA LYS A 74 18.32 -5.17 -13.92
C LYS A 74 17.07 -5.81 -13.32
N GLU A 75 17.27 -6.92 -12.61
CA GLU A 75 16.25 -7.49 -11.73
C GLU A 75 16.29 -6.80 -10.37
N GLU A 76 15.12 -6.38 -9.87
CA GLU A 76 15.00 -5.83 -8.53
C GLU A 76 14.74 -6.95 -7.54
N LYS A 77 15.61 -7.08 -6.55
CA LYS A 77 15.49 -8.07 -5.48
C LYS A 77 14.55 -7.58 -4.38
N GLY A 78 13.87 -8.53 -3.72
CA GLY A 78 13.02 -8.26 -2.55
C GLY A 78 11.52 -8.25 -2.85
N GLY A 79 10.71 -8.65 -1.84
CA GLY A 79 9.26 -8.83 -1.94
C GLY A 79 8.86 -10.11 -2.71
N TRP A 80 7.55 -10.36 -2.80
CA TRP A 80 7.00 -11.60 -3.39
C TRP A 80 6.90 -11.55 -4.91
N SER A 81 6.66 -10.37 -5.48
CA SER A 81 6.44 -10.20 -6.91
C SER A 81 7.75 -10.02 -7.64
N LYS A 82 7.88 -10.68 -8.79
CA LYS A 82 9.00 -10.49 -9.70
C LYS A 82 9.00 -9.06 -10.22
N LYS A 83 10.16 -8.41 -10.19
CA LYS A 83 10.31 -6.99 -10.56
C LYS A 83 11.53 -6.81 -11.43
N TYR A 84 11.35 -6.06 -12.51
CA TYR A 84 12.43 -5.65 -13.38
C TYR A 84 12.53 -4.14 -13.46
N ARG A 85 13.74 -3.61 -13.36
CA ARG A 85 14.00 -2.24 -13.77
C ARG A 85 14.20 -2.23 -15.27
N VAL A 86 13.47 -1.37 -15.94
CA VAL A 86 13.48 -1.22 -17.38
C VAL A 86 13.55 0.26 -17.75
N ARG A 87 14.03 0.56 -18.97
CA ARG A 87 13.97 1.91 -19.54
C ARG A 87 13.09 1.86 -20.78
N ASP A 88 12.14 2.77 -20.86
CA ASP A 88 11.25 2.89 -22.01
C ASP A 88 11.95 3.61 -23.18
N GLY A 89 11.33 3.60 -24.37
CA GLY A 89 11.92 4.24 -25.55
C GLY A 89 11.95 5.78 -25.49
N ALA A 90 11.31 6.39 -24.48
CA ALA A 90 11.44 7.82 -24.17
C ALA A 90 12.54 8.10 -23.13
N GLY A 91 13.34 7.08 -22.75
CA GLY A 91 14.46 7.20 -21.82
C GLY A 91 14.06 7.15 -20.34
N ARG A 92 12.78 6.99 -20.00
CA ARG A 92 12.31 6.99 -18.60
C ARG A 92 12.49 5.63 -17.95
N GLU A 93 12.87 5.62 -16.67
CA GLU A 93 13.03 4.40 -15.90
C GLU A 93 11.73 4.00 -15.19
N TRP A 94 11.50 2.69 -15.17
CA TRP A 94 10.32 2.06 -14.58
C TRP A 94 10.71 0.83 -13.77
N VAL A 95 9.92 0.54 -12.74
CA VAL A 95 9.89 -0.79 -12.13
C VAL A 95 8.67 -1.54 -12.66
N ALA A 96 8.94 -2.54 -13.49
CA ALA A 96 7.92 -3.45 -14.04
C ALA A 96 7.67 -4.57 -13.02
N LYS A 97 6.53 -4.52 -12.31
CA LYS A 97 6.09 -5.52 -11.32
C LYS A 97 5.15 -6.52 -12.00
N ILE A 98 5.51 -7.81 -11.91
CA ILE A 98 4.79 -8.93 -12.53
C ILE A 98 4.08 -9.72 -11.43
N GLY A 99 2.83 -10.10 -11.66
CA GLY A 99 2.06 -10.97 -10.76
C GLY A 99 0.66 -10.46 -10.45
N LYS A 100 -0.04 -11.22 -9.61
CA LYS A 100 -1.47 -11.01 -9.30
C LYS A 100 -1.79 -9.65 -8.68
N GLU A 101 -0.80 -8.96 -8.11
CA GLU A 101 -0.97 -7.67 -7.44
C GLU A 101 -1.02 -6.49 -8.41
N ALA A 102 -0.58 -6.66 -9.66
CA ALA A 102 -0.43 -5.55 -10.60
C ALA A 102 -1.76 -4.82 -10.89
N GLN A 103 -2.83 -5.56 -11.07
CA GLN A 103 -4.18 -5.02 -11.33
C GLN A 103 -4.74 -4.31 -10.11
N SER A 104 -4.77 -5.00 -8.96
CA SER A 104 -5.32 -4.44 -7.72
C SER A 104 -4.57 -3.19 -7.25
N GLU A 105 -3.25 -3.19 -7.36
CA GLU A 105 -2.43 -2.04 -7.01
C GLU A 105 -2.65 -0.85 -7.93
N THR A 106 -2.79 -1.10 -9.23
CA THR A 106 -3.09 -0.02 -10.20
C THR A 106 -4.42 0.65 -9.89
N SER A 107 -5.50 -0.12 -9.73
CA SER A 107 -6.82 0.44 -9.43
C SER A 107 -6.91 1.11 -8.07
N ALA A 108 -6.24 0.57 -7.05
CA ALA A 108 -6.16 1.20 -5.72
C ALA A 108 -5.49 2.59 -5.79
N VAL A 109 -4.39 2.71 -6.52
CA VAL A 109 -3.72 4.01 -6.77
C VAL A 109 -4.68 4.99 -7.45
N ARG A 110 -5.50 4.54 -8.43
CA ARG A 110 -6.48 5.40 -9.10
C ARG A 110 -7.53 5.95 -8.16
N LEU A 111 -8.07 5.11 -7.26
CA LEU A 111 -9.06 5.55 -6.29
C LEU A 111 -8.46 6.54 -5.28
N LEU A 112 -7.29 6.27 -4.72
CA LEU A 112 -6.62 7.18 -3.80
C LEU A 112 -6.34 8.53 -4.46
N TYR A 113 -5.77 8.52 -5.68
CA TYR A 113 -5.53 9.72 -6.47
C TYR A 113 -6.82 10.50 -6.72
N GLY A 114 -7.91 9.80 -7.06
CA GLY A 114 -9.23 10.42 -7.29
C GLY A 114 -9.70 11.27 -6.12
N LEU A 115 -9.34 10.89 -4.91
CA LEU A 115 -9.73 11.55 -3.66
C LEU A 115 -8.68 12.53 -3.10
N GLY A 116 -7.60 12.81 -3.83
CA GLY A 116 -6.59 13.78 -3.44
C GLY A 116 -5.40 13.21 -2.66
N TYR A 117 -5.35 11.91 -2.38
CA TYR A 117 -4.18 11.31 -1.74
C TYR A 117 -3.01 11.24 -2.70
N LEU A 118 -1.84 11.56 -2.19
CA LEU A 118 -0.59 11.43 -2.95
C LEU A 118 -0.26 9.95 -3.13
N THR A 119 0.11 9.59 -4.34
CA THR A 119 0.40 8.20 -4.73
C THR A 119 1.64 8.12 -5.60
N GLU A 120 2.17 6.93 -5.78
CA GLU A 120 3.15 6.66 -6.82
C GLU A 120 2.48 6.72 -8.21
N ILE A 121 3.25 7.09 -9.23
CA ILE A 121 2.78 7.10 -10.62
C ILE A 121 2.96 5.69 -11.18
N ASN A 122 1.87 5.05 -11.58
CA ASN A 122 1.93 3.75 -12.21
C ASN A 122 0.93 3.60 -13.38
N TYR A 123 1.23 2.63 -14.24
CA TYR A 123 0.36 2.22 -15.35
C TYR A 123 0.36 0.70 -15.47
N LEU A 124 -0.79 0.11 -15.75
CA LEU A 124 -0.84 -1.30 -16.13
C LEU A 124 -0.65 -1.41 -17.65
N VAL A 125 0.26 -2.29 -18.04
CA VAL A 125 0.47 -2.70 -19.43
C VAL A 125 -0.12 -4.09 -19.60
N PRO A 126 -1.17 -4.26 -20.43
CA PRO A 126 -1.85 -5.56 -20.59
C PRO A 126 -0.93 -6.68 -21.07
N ARG A 127 0.00 -6.37 -21.97
CA ARG A 127 0.99 -7.31 -22.50
C ARG A 127 2.27 -6.57 -22.88
N VAL A 128 3.42 -7.08 -22.45
CA VAL A 128 4.73 -6.51 -22.75
C VAL A 128 5.80 -7.59 -22.85
N THR A 129 6.70 -7.45 -23.83
CA THR A 129 7.93 -8.25 -23.91
C THR A 129 9.07 -7.44 -23.32
N ILE A 130 9.72 -7.99 -22.29
CA ILE A 130 10.93 -7.43 -21.70
C ILE A 130 12.14 -8.17 -22.32
N PRO A 131 13.04 -7.48 -23.00
CA PRO A 131 14.17 -8.09 -23.70
C PRO A 131 14.99 -9.01 -22.79
N GLY A 132 15.25 -10.24 -23.25
CA GLY A 132 15.99 -11.26 -22.49
C GLY A 132 15.28 -11.85 -21.28
N LYS A 133 13.99 -11.48 -21.03
CA LYS A 133 13.20 -11.95 -19.86
C LYS A 133 11.89 -12.64 -20.25
N GLY A 134 11.36 -12.37 -21.46
CA GLY A 134 10.13 -12.96 -21.98
C GLY A 134 8.96 -12.00 -22.06
N THR A 135 7.79 -12.55 -22.42
CA THR A 135 6.54 -11.81 -22.55
C THR A 135 5.66 -12.05 -21.32
N PHE A 136 5.11 -10.97 -20.79
CA PHE A 136 4.29 -10.98 -19.57
C PHE A 136 2.97 -10.27 -19.84
N THR A 137 1.95 -10.64 -19.07
CA THR A 137 0.63 -10.02 -19.08
C THR A 137 0.36 -9.29 -17.77
N ASN A 138 -0.45 -8.24 -17.82
CA ASN A 138 -0.84 -7.43 -16.67
C ASN A 138 0.36 -6.98 -15.84
N VAL A 139 1.28 -6.27 -16.46
CA VAL A 139 2.51 -5.77 -15.82
C VAL A 139 2.31 -4.33 -15.36
N ARG A 140 2.51 -4.07 -14.08
CA ARG A 140 2.48 -2.71 -13.52
C ARG A 140 3.83 -2.04 -13.72
N PHE A 141 3.83 -0.95 -14.45
CA PHE A 141 4.97 -0.05 -14.62
C PHE A 141 4.87 1.07 -13.60
N GLU A 142 5.76 1.10 -12.63
CA GLU A 142 5.88 2.16 -11.63
C GLU A 142 7.00 3.10 -12.03
N ALA A 143 6.67 4.38 -12.19
CA ALA A 143 7.62 5.39 -12.62
C ALA A 143 8.72 5.63 -11.58
N ARG A 144 9.89 5.99 -12.08
CA ARG A 144 11.00 6.54 -11.29
C ARG A 144 11.33 7.93 -11.80
N PRO A 145 10.48 8.94 -11.50
CA PRO A 145 10.69 10.29 -12.01
C PRO A 145 12.04 10.83 -11.55
N GLU A 146 12.73 11.53 -12.42
CA GLU A 146 13.95 12.21 -12.08
C GLU A 146 13.72 13.24 -10.95
N GLY A 147 14.68 13.35 -10.06
CA GLY A 147 14.55 14.23 -8.88
C GLY A 147 13.73 13.67 -7.71
N TRP A 148 12.97 12.58 -7.89
CA TRP A 148 12.24 11.94 -6.81
C TRP A 148 13.13 10.95 -6.07
N LYS A 149 13.29 11.14 -4.76
CA LYS A 149 14.13 10.27 -3.92
C LYS A 149 13.28 9.56 -2.86
N ARG A 150 13.47 8.26 -2.70
CA ARG A 150 12.92 7.53 -1.54
C ARG A 150 13.75 7.92 -0.32
N ALA A 151 13.18 8.75 0.56
CA ALA A 151 13.87 9.32 1.72
C ALA A 151 13.70 8.47 2.98
N GLY A 152 12.70 7.60 3.03
CA GLY A 152 12.46 6.71 4.16
C GLY A 152 11.10 6.04 4.12
N GLU A 153 10.77 5.40 5.24
CA GLU A 153 9.45 4.81 5.50
C GLU A 153 8.73 5.64 6.56
N TRP A 154 7.40 5.69 6.51
CA TRP A 154 6.60 6.31 7.55
C TRP A 154 5.76 5.26 8.28
N LYS A 155 5.44 5.52 9.55
CA LYS A 155 4.71 4.60 10.41
C LYS A 155 3.27 5.06 10.61
N TRP A 156 2.33 4.15 10.53
CA TRP A 156 0.91 4.43 10.76
C TRP A 156 0.61 5.11 12.09
N LYS A 157 1.33 4.72 13.16
CA LYS A 157 1.11 5.23 14.52
C LYS A 157 1.97 6.43 14.88
N SER A 158 2.98 6.76 14.07
CA SER A 158 3.92 7.85 14.36
C SER A 158 4.31 8.53 13.05
N ASN A 159 3.60 9.59 12.72
CA ASN A 159 3.79 10.41 11.53
C ASN A 159 3.22 11.83 11.77
N PRO A 160 3.54 12.82 10.93
CA PRO A 160 3.08 14.21 11.10
C PRO A 160 1.56 14.41 11.02
N PHE A 161 0.81 13.44 10.51
CA PHE A 161 -0.64 13.52 10.29
C PHE A 161 -1.45 12.80 11.37
N ALA A 162 -0.81 12.36 12.47
CA ALA A 162 -1.51 11.69 13.57
C ALA A 162 -2.62 12.60 14.13
N GLY A 163 -3.86 12.08 14.18
CA GLY A 163 -5.03 12.82 14.64
C GLY A 163 -5.73 13.65 13.57
N THR A 164 -5.19 13.76 12.35
CA THR A 164 -5.86 14.51 11.27
C THR A 164 -6.94 13.69 10.57
N GLN A 165 -7.90 14.39 9.98
CA GLN A 165 -8.99 13.79 9.20
C GLN A 165 -8.45 13.05 7.96
N GLU A 166 -7.38 13.56 7.35
CA GLU A 166 -6.73 12.96 6.18
C GLU A 166 -6.14 11.59 6.50
N LEU A 167 -5.47 11.44 7.65
CA LEU A 167 -4.97 10.13 8.07
C LEU A 167 -6.09 9.16 8.43
N GLN A 168 -7.16 9.63 9.09
CA GLN A 168 -8.33 8.81 9.38
C GLN A 168 -9.01 8.37 8.08
N GLY A 169 -9.17 9.29 7.13
CA GLY A 169 -9.70 8.98 5.81
C GLY A 169 -8.87 7.95 5.04
N LEU A 170 -7.55 8.05 5.11
CA LEU A 170 -6.67 7.04 4.50
C LEU A 170 -6.88 5.65 5.12
N LYS A 171 -7.06 5.56 6.45
CA LYS A 171 -7.37 4.28 7.11
C LYS A 171 -8.71 3.71 6.64
N ILE A 172 -9.73 4.56 6.52
CA ILE A 172 -11.05 4.16 6.01
C ILE A 172 -10.93 3.62 4.58
N LEU A 173 -10.17 4.31 3.72
CA LEU A 173 -9.93 3.85 2.35
C LEU A 173 -9.19 2.51 2.30
N MET A 174 -8.23 2.27 3.22
CA MET A 174 -7.58 0.96 3.32
C MET A 174 -8.57 -0.15 3.67
N ALA A 175 -9.51 0.12 4.57
CA ALA A 175 -10.58 -0.82 4.89
C ALA A 175 -11.55 -0.98 3.71
N LEU A 176 -11.95 0.13 3.05
CA LEU A 176 -12.85 0.13 1.91
C LEU A 176 -12.34 -0.74 0.77
N ILE A 177 -11.06 -0.68 0.44
CA ILE A 177 -10.45 -1.51 -0.60
C ILE A 177 -9.95 -2.86 -0.09
N ASN A 178 -10.21 -3.21 1.17
CA ASN A 178 -9.72 -4.44 1.83
C ASN A 178 -8.20 -4.61 1.73
N ASN A 179 -7.42 -3.54 1.94
CA ASN A 179 -5.97 -3.66 2.03
C ASN A 179 -5.55 -4.31 3.35
N TRP A 180 -5.42 -5.62 3.36
CA TRP A 180 -5.12 -6.36 4.59
C TRP A 180 -3.62 -6.37 4.97
N ASP A 181 -2.70 -5.78 4.20
CA ASP A 181 -1.26 -5.79 4.48
C ASP A 181 -0.71 -4.41 4.92
N LEU A 182 -1.34 -3.78 5.90
CA LEU A 182 -0.97 -2.46 6.43
C LEU A 182 0.32 -2.51 7.27
N LYS A 183 1.46 -2.78 6.63
CA LYS A 183 2.78 -2.69 7.25
C LYS A 183 3.35 -1.29 7.09
N ASP A 184 4.15 -0.85 8.06
CA ASP A 184 4.92 0.40 7.94
C ASP A 184 5.92 0.33 6.77
N SER A 185 6.48 -0.85 6.48
CA SER A 185 7.38 -1.07 5.35
C SER A 185 6.72 -0.97 3.96
N ASN A 186 5.38 -0.90 3.91
CA ASN A 186 4.63 -0.62 2.68
C ASN A 186 4.42 0.88 2.45
N ASN A 187 4.93 1.71 3.35
CA ASN A 187 4.78 3.16 3.32
C ASN A 187 6.11 3.81 2.96
N VAL A 188 6.09 4.83 2.13
CA VAL A 188 7.32 5.52 1.70
C VAL A 188 7.18 7.02 1.80
N ILE A 189 8.28 7.69 2.14
CA ILE A 189 8.42 9.13 2.02
C ILE A 189 9.20 9.40 0.74
N LEU A 190 8.57 10.07 -0.22
CA LEU A 190 9.21 10.55 -1.43
C LEU A 190 9.59 12.01 -1.23
N LYS A 191 10.89 12.30 -1.33
CA LYS A 191 11.41 13.67 -1.27
C LYS A 191 11.59 14.18 -2.69
N LEU A 192 11.08 15.37 -2.95
CA LEU A 192 11.23 16.07 -4.22
C LEU A 192 11.36 17.59 -3.98
N ARG A 193 11.95 18.29 -4.94
CA ARG A 193 12.02 19.74 -4.91
C ARG A 193 10.69 20.31 -5.34
N GLY A 194 10.01 21.00 -4.44
CA GLY A 194 8.78 21.73 -4.72
C GLY A 194 9.06 23.23 -4.97
N ASN A 195 8.02 23.97 -5.33
CA ASN A 195 8.13 25.41 -5.62
C ASN A 195 8.53 26.25 -4.40
N ARG A 196 8.21 25.79 -3.18
CA ARG A 196 8.46 26.48 -1.90
C ARG A 196 9.50 25.76 -1.04
N GLY A 197 10.34 24.93 -1.62
CA GLY A 197 11.32 24.11 -0.90
C GLY A 197 11.08 22.62 -1.10
N ASP A 198 11.75 21.80 -0.28
CA ASP A 198 11.61 20.36 -0.38
C ASP A 198 10.24 19.89 0.15
N GLU A 199 9.56 19.04 -0.61
CA GLU A 199 8.34 18.36 -0.23
C GLU A 199 8.65 16.93 0.22
N LEU A 200 8.00 16.49 1.29
CA LEU A 200 8.04 15.11 1.78
C LEU A 200 6.67 14.48 1.55
N ARG A 201 6.52 13.74 0.46
CA ARG A 201 5.26 13.08 0.10
C ARG A 201 5.14 11.74 0.79
N TYR A 202 4.16 11.64 1.68
CA TYR A 202 3.84 10.44 2.43
C TYR A 202 2.85 9.59 1.65
N VAL A 203 3.31 8.52 1.03
CA VAL A 203 2.51 7.65 0.16
C VAL A 203 2.52 6.20 0.65
N ILE A 204 1.51 5.43 0.27
CA ILE A 204 1.51 3.98 0.40
C ILE A 204 2.06 3.41 -0.91
N SER A 205 3.19 2.72 -0.81
CA SER A 205 3.93 2.19 -1.96
C SER A 205 3.49 0.79 -2.37
N ASP A 206 2.84 0.02 -1.48
CA ASP A 206 2.36 -1.33 -1.78
C ASP A 206 0.87 -1.46 -1.45
N LEU A 207 0.05 -1.32 -2.48
CA LEU A 207 -1.40 -1.48 -2.45
C LEU A 207 -1.86 -2.80 -3.09
N GLY A 208 -0.95 -3.74 -3.32
CA GLY A 208 -1.26 -4.99 -4.03
C GLY A 208 -2.15 -5.96 -3.26
N ALA A 209 -2.24 -5.83 -1.93
CA ALA A 209 -3.05 -6.69 -1.08
C ALA A 209 -4.51 -6.22 -0.98
N THR A 210 -5.10 -5.75 -2.08
CA THR A 210 -6.43 -5.12 -2.14
C THR A 210 -7.42 -5.90 -3.01
N PHE A 211 -8.68 -5.46 -2.99
CA PHE A 211 -9.79 -6.02 -3.78
C PHE A 211 -9.91 -7.53 -3.68
N GLY A 212 -9.92 -8.02 -2.44
CA GLY A 212 -10.12 -9.39 -2.07
C GLY A 212 -10.81 -9.47 -0.72
N HIS A 213 -10.48 -10.49 0.07
CA HIS A 213 -11.05 -10.73 1.38
C HIS A 213 -9.96 -11.04 2.40
N ALA A 214 -10.20 -10.71 3.66
CA ALA A 214 -9.45 -11.21 4.79
C ALA A 214 -10.40 -11.35 6.00
N SER A 215 -10.44 -12.54 6.60
CA SER A 215 -11.26 -12.76 7.80
C SER A 215 -10.80 -11.88 8.96
N THR A 216 -11.75 -11.40 9.75
CA THR A 216 -11.48 -10.69 11.01
C THR A 216 -11.03 -11.64 12.13
N THR A 217 -11.26 -12.95 11.99
CA THR A 217 -10.82 -13.97 12.95
C THR A 217 -9.31 -14.13 12.90
N PRO A 218 -8.58 -13.92 14.01
CA PRO A 218 -7.10 -13.90 14.00
C PRO A 218 -6.42 -15.15 13.46
N ILE A 219 -7.01 -16.31 13.66
CA ILE A 219 -6.46 -17.59 13.18
C ILE A 219 -6.74 -17.77 11.70
N LEU A 220 -7.93 -17.40 11.23
CA LEU A 220 -8.40 -17.67 9.88
C LEU A 220 -7.91 -16.65 8.85
N TRP A 221 -7.57 -15.41 9.24
CA TRP A 221 -7.23 -14.35 8.29
C TRP A 221 -6.06 -14.72 7.35
N ARG A 222 -5.09 -15.49 7.84
CA ARG A 222 -3.95 -15.95 7.01
C ARG A 222 -4.35 -17.01 6.00
N LEU A 223 -5.34 -17.81 6.31
CA LEU A 223 -5.80 -18.92 5.47
C LEU A 223 -6.84 -18.47 4.43
N THR A 224 -7.69 -17.50 4.80
CA THR A 224 -8.82 -17.07 3.97
C THR A 224 -8.57 -15.81 3.17
N ARG A 225 -7.42 -15.14 3.37
CA ARG A 225 -7.10 -13.90 2.65
C ARG A 225 -6.94 -14.13 1.16
N SER A 226 -7.53 -13.26 0.40
CA SER A 226 -7.33 -13.14 -1.04
C SER A 226 -6.97 -11.71 -1.42
N ARG A 227 -6.42 -11.54 -2.62
CA ARG A 227 -6.11 -10.27 -3.24
C ARG A 227 -6.48 -10.36 -4.71
N ASN A 228 -6.78 -9.23 -5.34
CA ASN A 228 -7.17 -9.20 -6.74
C ASN A 228 -8.23 -10.27 -7.07
N ASN A 229 -9.26 -10.32 -6.24
CA ASN A 229 -10.38 -11.25 -6.37
C ASN A 229 -11.71 -10.50 -6.21
N PRO A 230 -12.26 -9.94 -7.32
CA PRO A 230 -13.47 -9.15 -7.30
C PRO A 230 -14.68 -9.85 -6.67
N VAL A 231 -14.81 -11.17 -6.88
CA VAL A 231 -15.92 -11.96 -6.30
C VAL A 231 -15.82 -12.01 -4.78
N ASN A 232 -14.63 -12.26 -4.24
CA ASN A 232 -14.42 -12.26 -2.80
C ASN A 232 -14.56 -10.85 -2.20
N TYR A 233 -14.16 -9.82 -2.93
CA TYR A 233 -14.32 -8.44 -2.52
C TYR A 233 -15.79 -8.05 -2.41
N ALA A 234 -16.59 -8.32 -3.43
CA ALA A 234 -18.03 -8.03 -3.45
C ALA A 234 -18.85 -8.85 -2.43
N LYS A 235 -18.31 -9.96 -1.92
CA LYS A 235 -18.96 -10.76 -0.87
C LYS A 235 -18.48 -10.41 0.54
N SER A 236 -17.55 -9.48 0.69
CA SER A 236 -16.95 -9.16 1.99
C SER A 236 -17.67 -7.98 2.63
N ASN A 237 -18.00 -8.12 3.91
CA ASN A 237 -18.54 -7.01 4.69
C ASN A 237 -17.50 -5.89 4.84
N PHE A 238 -17.98 -4.66 4.89
CA PHE A 238 -17.16 -3.48 5.11
C PHE A 238 -17.47 -2.82 6.46
N PHE A 239 -18.74 -2.73 6.82
CA PHE A 239 -19.22 -2.12 8.04
C PHE A 239 -19.77 -3.18 9.01
N GLU A 240 -19.53 -3.01 10.31
CA GLU A 240 -20.11 -3.88 11.35
C GLU A 240 -21.20 -3.16 12.16
N LYS A 241 -20.84 -2.03 12.77
CA LYS A 241 -21.75 -1.27 13.65
C LYS A 241 -21.21 0.12 13.99
N VAL A 242 -22.08 0.94 14.54
CA VAL A 242 -21.72 2.17 15.27
C VAL A 242 -21.68 1.87 16.77
N LYS A 243 -20.70 2.45 17.46
CA LYS A 243 -20.57 2.41 18.92
C LYS A 243 -20.34 3.83 19.43
N GLY A 244 -21.40 4.46 19.94
CA GLY A 244 -21.38 5.88 20.24
C GLY A 244 -21.19 6.70 18.96
N ASP A 245 -20.13 7.50 18.89
CA ASP A 245 -19.71 8.28 17.72
C ASP A 245 -18.66 7.56 16.85
N ARG A 246 -18.30 6.32 17.19
CA ARG A 246 -17.24 5.54 16.52
C ARG A 246 -17.82 4.52 15.57
N VAL A 247 -17.12 4.36 14.46
CA VAL A 247 -17.44 3.37 13.42
C VAL A 247 -16.57 2.13 13.62
N VAL A 248 -17.20 0.97 13.65
CA VAL A 248 -16.52 -0.31 13.65
C VAL A 248 -16.56 -0.88 12.23
N LEU A 249 -15.41 -0.87 11.57
CA LEU A 249 -15.26 -1.44 10.24
C LEU A 249 -14.88 -2.92 10.31
N HIS A 250 -15.42 -3.71 9.38
CA HIS A 250 -15.03 -5.10 9.20
C HIS A 250 -13.67 -5.18 8.52
N PHE A 251 -12.59 -5.18 9.31
CA PHE A 251 -11.24 -5.19 8.80
C PHE A 251 -10.43 -6.35 9.35
N GLY A 252 -10.11 -7.30 8.48
CA GLY A 252 -9.24 -8.45 8.75
C GLY A 252 -7.86 -8.26 8.13
N GLY A 253 -6.85 -7.94 8.94
CA GLY A 253 -5.52 -7.72 8.39
C GLY A 253 -4.48 -7.35 9.43
N LYS A 254 -3.29 -7.00 8.95
CA LYS A 254 -2.21 -6.47 9.78
C LYS A 254 -2.60 -5.09 10.30
N ASN A 255 -2.13 -4.80 11.51
CA ASN A 255 -2.38 -3.51 12.16
C ASN A 255 -3.87 -3.13 12.27
N ARG A 256 -4.78 -4.11 12.37
CA ARG A 256 -6.23 -3.87 12.51
C ARG A 256 -6.61 -2.89 13.63
N GLY A 257 -5.76 -2.75 14.65
CA GLY A 257 -5.94 -1.76 15.71
C GLY A 257 -5.95 -0.30 15.22
N LEU A 258 -5.51 -0.02 13.99
CA LEU A 258 -5.59 1.31 13.38
C LEU A 258 -7.02 1.75 13.12
N MET A 259 -7.97 0.80 13.00
CA MET A 259 -9.38 1.08 12.68
C MET A 259 -10.24 1.42 13.91
N LYS A 260 -9.65 1.51 15.12
CA LYS A 260 -10.43 1.64 16.36
C LYS A 260 -11.00 3.04 16.62
N ASP A 261 -10.33 4.09 16.11
CA ASP A 261 -10.61 5.48 16.48
C ASP A 261 -11.20 6.28 15.31
N ILE A 262 -11.93 5.61 14.42
CA ILE A 262 -12.60 6.25 13.29
C ILE A 262 -13.95 6.82 13.78
N SER A 263 -14.15 8.13 13.60
CA SER A 263 -15.43 8.77 13.91
C SER A 263 -16.43 8.63 12.76
N ILE A 264 -17.72 8.81 13.07
CA ILE A 264 -18.78 8.94 12.05
C ILE A 264 -18.44 10.11 11.11
N HIS A 265 -17.96 11.22 11.65
CA HIS A 265 -17.59 12.40 10.87
C HIS A 265 -16.48 12.08 9.84
N ASP A 266 -15.41 11.38 10.26
CA ASP A 266 -14.35 10.96 9.35
C ASP A 266 -14.89 10.02 8.26
N ALA A 267 -15.75 9.09 8.63
CA ALA A 267 -16.37 8.15 7.72
C ALA A 267 -17.25 8.84 6.67
N GLN A 268 -18.12 9.75 7.11
CA GLN A 268 -18.98 10.54 6.23
C GLN A 268 -18.17 11.47 5.32
N TRP A 269 -17.08 12.03 5.82
CA TRP A 269 -16.17 12.84 4.99
C TRP A 269 -15.60 12.03 3.83
N VAL A 270 -15.11 10.80 4.07
CA VAL A 270 -14.66 9.91 2.99
C VAL A 270 -15.81 9.54 2.06
N GLY A 271 -16.97 9.23 2.59
CA GLY A 271 -18.19 8.98 1.79
C GLY A 271 -18.52 10.17 0.88
N SER A 272 -18.41 11.39 1.39
CA SER A 272 -18.68 12.62 0.61
C SER A 272 -17.65 12.85 -0.51
N LEU A 273 -16.39 12.49 -0.31
CA LEU A 273 -15.39 12.54 -1.38
C LEU A 273 -15.67 11.48 -2.45
N LEU A 274 -15.96 10.24 -2.03
CA LEU A 274 -16.23 9.12 -2.93
C LEU A 274 -17.51 9.35 -3.77
N SER A 275 -18.54 9.97 -3.19
CA SER A 275 -19.79 10.25 -3.89
C SER A 275 -19.65 11.23 -5.05
N GLN A 276 -18.60 12.05 -5.07
CA GLN A 276 -18.29 12.97 -6.17
C GLN A 276 -17.68 12.27 -7.40
N LEU A 277 -17.17 11.04 -7.23
CA LEU A 277 -16.72 10.25 -8.36
C LEU A 277 -17.93 9.70 -9.13
N SER A 278 -17.98 9.92 -10.43
CA SER A 278 -19.00 9.32 -11.31
C SER A 278 -18.75 7.81 -11.50
N ASP A 279 -19.77 7.08 -11.92
CA ASP A 279 -19.62 5.66 -12.27
C ASP A 279 -18.62 5.45 -13.41
N ARG A 280 -18.59 6.38 -14.36
CA ARG A 280 -17.58 6.38 -15.43
C ARG A 280 -16.16 6.43 -14.85
N GLN A 281 -15.90 7.33 -13.91
CA GLN A 281 -14.57 7.44 -13.30
C GLN A 281 -14.21 6.18 -12.50
N LEU A 282 -15.13 5.60 -11.73
CA LEU A 282 -14.89 4.34 -11.03
C LEU A 282 -14.60 3.21 -12.02
N ARG A 283 -15.37 3.09 -13.11
CA ARG A 283 -15.11 2.14 -14.20
C ARG A 283 -13.73 2.36 -14.82
N ASP A 284 -13.36 3.62 -15.05
CA ASP A 284 -12.07 3.99 -15.63
C ASP A 284 -10.89 3.58 -14.73
N ALA A 285 -11.02 3.67 -13.40
CA ALA A 285 -10.00 3.18 -12.46
C ALA A 285 -9.73 1.68 -12.63
N PHE A 286 -10.78 0.87 -12.82
CA PHE A 286 -10.65 -0.57 -13.00
C PHE A 286 -10.31 -0.97 -14.45
N ARG A 287 -10.79 -0.23 -15.45
CA ARG A 287 -10.37 -0.39 -16.85
C ARG A 287 -8.88 -0.14 -17.04
N ALA A 288 -8.34 0.90 -16.36
CA ALA A 288 -6.91 1.18 -16.33
C ALA A 288 -6.08 0.01 -15.79
N ALA A 289 -6.68 -0.83 -14.98
CA ALA A 289 -6.08 -2.04 -14.41
C ALA A 289 -6.39 -3.31 -15.23
N ASN A 290 -7.00 -3.18 -16.42
CA ASN A 290 -7.31 -4.29 -17.33
C ASN A 290 -8.22 -5.38 -16.73
N TYR A 291 -9.20 -4.98 -15.89
CA TYR A 291 -10.25 -5.88 -15.46
C TYR A 291 -11.28 -6.09 -16.57
N SER A 292 -11.90 -7.28 -16.62
CA SER A 292 -13.02 -7.56 -17.53
C SER A 292 -14.27 -6.77 -17.12
N THR A 293 -15.21 -6.59 -18.06
CA THR A 293 -16.46 -5.85 -17.80
C THR A 293 -17.20 -6.39 -16.57
N GLY A 294 -17.38 -7.72 -16.45
CA GLY A 294 -18.07 -8.32 -15.31
C GLY A 294 -17.32 -8.12 -13.98
N GLN A 295 -15.98 -8.09 -13.99
CA GLN A 295 -15.20 -7.77 -12.81
C GLN A 295 -15.34 -6.30 -12.43
N ILE A 296 -15.37 -5.40 -13.42
CA ILE A 296 -15.59 -3.97 -13.21
C ILE A 296 -16.97 -3.73 -12.59
N ASP A 297 -18.01 -4.40 -13.06
CA ASP A 297 -19.36 -4.28 -12.52
C ASP A 297 -19.41 -4.66 -11.04
N LEU A 298 -18.78 -5.79 -10.66
CA LEU A 298 -18.67 -6.21 -9.26
C LEU A 298 -17.91 -5.17 -8.40
N LEU A 299 -16.77 -4.70 -8.89
CA LEU A 299 -15.91 -3.79 -8.14
C LEU A 299 -16.56 -2.40 -7.97
N VAL A 300 -17.19 -1.86 -9.02
CA VAL A 300 -17.88 -0.57 -8.97
C VAL A 300 -19.11 -0.65 -8.07
N GLY A 301 -19.91 -1.72 -8.20
CA GLY A 301 -21.06 -1.96 -7.34
C GLY A 301 -20.68 -1.96 -5.87
N GLU A 302 -19.66 -2.72 -5.52
CA GLU A 302 -19.19 -2.80 -4.13
C GLU A 302 -18.62 -1.47 -3.60
N VAL A 303 -17.85 -0.74 -4.40
CA VAL A 303 -17.36 0.60 -4.00
C VAL A 303 -18.54 1.55 -3.75
N ARG A 304 -19.60 1.49 -4.57
CA ARG A 304 -20.82 2.30 -4.37
C ARG A 304 -21.57 1.89 -3.11
N GLU A 305 -21.74 0.61 -2.86
CA GLU A 305 -22.40 0.12 -1.66
C GLU A 305 -21.68 0.61 -0.40
N ARG A 306 -20.36 0.42 -0.33
CA ARG A 306 -19.54 0.91 0.79
C ARG A 306 -19.57 2.44 0.93
N THR A 307 -19.64 3.18 -0.18
CA THR A 307 -19.80 4.63 -0.16
C THR A 307 -21.14 5.02 0.49
N ASN A 308 -22.22 4.32 0.13
CA ASN A 308 -23.55 4.57 0.71
C ASN A 308 -23.61 4.20 2.20
N GLU A 309 -22.95 3.10 2.60
CA GLU A 309 -22.79 2.75 4.02
C GLU A 309 -22.13 3.89 4.79
N LEU A 310 -21.02 4.47 4.29
CA LEU A 310 -20.32 5.59 4.93
C LEU A 310 -21.23 6.84 5.06
N LEU A 311 -22.00 7.16 4.03
CA LEU A 311 -22.89 8.33 4.02
C LEU A 311 -24.10 8.17 4.94
N SER A 312 -24.59 6.94 5.10
CA SER A 312 -25.78 6.64 5.89
C SER A 312 -25.55 6.53 7.40
N LEU A 313 -24.30 6.53 7.85
CA LEU A 313 -23.95 6.39 9.26
C LEU A 313 -24.66 7.44 10.13
N ARG A 314 -25.17 7.02 11.29
CA ARG A 314 -25.78 7.89 12.31
C ARG A 314 -25.28 7.47 13.68
N PRO A 315 -25.18 8.40 14.65
CA PRO A 315 -24.90 8.05 16.04
C PRO A 315 -25.89 7.02 16.57
N ALA A 316 -25.42 6.08 17.37
CA ALA A 316 -26.31 5.17 18.07
C ALA A 316 -27.20 5.98 19.03
N VAL A 317 -28.50 5.85 18.91
CA VAL A 317 -29.46 6.46 19.84
C VAL A 317 -29.23 5.85 21.22
N GLN A 318 -28.81 6.65 22.18
CA GLN A 318 -28.81 6.22 23.58
C GLN A 318 -30.27 6.16 24.03
N ILE A 319 -30.85 4.96 24.02
CA ILE A 319 -32.11 4.72 24.72
C ILE A 319 -31.73 4.77 26.19
N GLY A 320 -32.07 5.91 26.85
CA GLY A 320 -31.89 6.05 28.27
C GLY A 320 -32.66 4.92 28.97
N ARG A 321 -31.93 4.07 29.68
CA ARG A 321 -32.57 3.19 30.68
C ARG A 321 -32.95 4.09 31.84
N ASN A 322 -34.26 4.47 31.89
CA ASN A 322 -34.87 4.97 33.10
C ASN A 322 -34.87 3.89 34.19
#